data_d161e12199710dfada72be293d823a43
#
_entry.id   d161e12199710dfada72be293d823a43
#
_cell.length_a   1.000
_cell.length_b   1.000
_cell.length_c   1.000
_cell.angle_alpha   90.00
_cell.angle_beta   90.00
_cell.angle_gamma   90.00
#
_symmetry.space_group_name_H-M   'P 1'
#
loop_
_entity.id
_entity.type
_entity.pdbx_description
1 polymer ?
#
loop_
_entity_poly.entity_id
_entity_poly.type
_entity_poly.pdbx_seq_one_letter_code
_entity_poly.pdbx_strand_id
1 'polypeptide(L)'
;MGAHCTPITILLLLPMLQAAPDRGIQTACGQAGPQDRIVGGQDAPLGAWPWQVSLQYENRHICGATLINTEWVLSAAHCFPKHAELSRYRAVLGSRQLSVPEPGSLRLPLSRALGHALYSGEGSSGDIALARLGRPVTFTPQVLPACLPDAGVHFPAGTLCWVTGWGSPREGDLLPAPMTLQQLQVPLIDPLPCDALYRRRSSMREIQDDMVCAGYAEGQRDACQGDSGGPLVCQKAGLWFVAGVVSWGEGCALPNRPGVYIRVGAYLDWIGQHVPNATFGVVNITTYSLPGGGPPGPAPTALLLAAWLLRIL
;
A
#
# COMPACT_ATOMS: atom_id res chain seq x y z
N MET A 1 86.58 -3.82 -13.51
CA MET A 1 85.61 -2.82 -13.09
C MET A 1 84.18 -3.38 -13.38
N GLY A 2 83.63 -4.03 -12.41
CA GLY A 2 82.31 -4.67 -12.53
C GLY A 2 81.26 -3.76 -11.91
N ALA A 3 80.25 -3.36 -12.71
CA ALA A 3 79.12 -2.59 -12.23
C ALA A 3 78.05 -3.56 -11.74
N HIS A 4 77.74 -3.53 -10.44
CA HIS A 4 76.59 -4.24 -9.86
C HIS A 4 75.34 -3.43 -10.04
N CYS A 5 74.43 -3.92 -10.88
CA CYS A 5 73.06 -3.44 -10.94
C CYS A 5 72.24 -4.14 -9.88
N THR A 6 71.78 -3.42 -8.87
CA THR A 6 70.75 -3.87 -7.91
C THR A 6 69.39 -3.68 -8.48
N PRO A 7 68.51 -4.70 -8.44
CA PRO A 7 67.09 -4.51 -8.88
C PRO A 7 66.33 -3.74 -7.82
N ILE A 8 65.67 -2.65 -8.25
CA ILE A 8 64.72 -1.90 -7.44
C ILE A 8 63.35 -2.64 -7.48
N THR A 9 63.01 -3.26 -6.36
CA THR A 9 61.69 -3.89 -6.21
C THR A 9 60.65 -2.79 -5.91
N ILE A 10 59.86 -2.44 -6.89
CA ILE A 10 58.72 -1.53 -6.70
C ILE A 10 57.59 -2.31 -6.03
N LEU A 11 57.38 -2.06 -4.75
CA LEU A 11 56.24 -2.59 -3.99
C LEU A 11 54.98 -1.77 -4.35
N LEU A 12 54.13 -2.30 -5.25
CA LEU A 12 52.84 -1.74 -5.57
C LEU A 12 51.91 -1.94 -4.38
N LEU A 13 51.74 -0.91 -3.55
CA LEU A 13 50.70 -0.82 -2.55
C LEU A 13 49.34 -0.63 -3.28
N LEU A 14 48.64 -1.72 -3.51
CA LEU A 14 47.23 -1.69 -3.90
C LEU A 14 46.43 -1.13 -2.72
N PRO A 15 45.67 -0.02 -2.89
CA PRO A 15 44.77 0.43 -1.86
C PRO A 15 43.68 -0.65 -1.68
N MET A 16 43.58 -1.22 -0.49
CA MET A 16 42.42 -2.01 -0.10
C MET A 16 41.22 -1.09 -0.18
N LEU A 17 40.40 -1.27 -1.22
CA LEU A 17 39.07 -0.70 -1.27
C LEU A 17 38.25 -1.35 -0.12
N GLN A 18 38.24 -0.70 1.02
CA GLN A 18 37.25 -1.04 2.06
C GLN A 18 35.88 -0.74 1.46
N ALA A 19 35.09 -1.81 1.20
CA ALA A 19 33.68 -1.68 0.87
C ALA A 19 33.05 -0.84 1.98
N ALA A 20 32.53 0.33 1.62
CA ALA A 20 31.73 1.12 2.53
C ALA A 20 30.59 0.23 3.05
N PRO A 21 30.24 0.29 4.36
CA PRO A 21 29.08 -0.47 4.87
C PRO A 21 27.88 -0.08 4.05
N ASP A 22 27.16 -1.09 3.55
CA ASP A 22 25.90 -0.94 2.83
C ASP A 22 24.94 -0.16 3.73
N ARG A 23 24.86 1.16 3.51
CA ARG A 23 23.91 1.99 4.23
C ARG A 23 22.54 1.59 3.69
N GLY A 24 21.78 0.88 4.51
CA GLY A 24 20.40 0.54 4.19
C GLY A 24 19.69 1.74 3.54
N ILE A 25 19.00 1.48 2.45
CA ILE A 25 18.30 2.52 1.70
C ILE A 25 17.30 3.18 2.65
N GLN A 26 17.52 4.44 2.99
CA GLN A 26 16.54 5.24 3.71
C GLN A 26 15.48 5.69 2.72
N THR A 27 14.25 5.29 2.97
CA THR A 27 13.08 5.74 2.21
C THR A 27 12.12 6.46 3.14
N ALA A 28 11.19 7.25 2.61
CA ALA A 28 10.06 7.76 3.38
C ALA A 28 8.92 6.73 3.35
N CYS A 29 7.99 6.78 4.33
CA CYS A 29 6.71 6.11 4.18
C CYS A 29 6.02 6.56 2.89
N GLY A 30 5.06 5.80 2.40
CA GLY A 30 4.31 6.17 1.21
C GLY A 30 5.12 6.14 -0.10
N GLN A 31 6.23 5.43 -0.13
CA GLN A 31 6.97 5.14 -1.36
C GLN A 31 6.28 3.98 -2.09
N ALA A 32 5.91 4.20 -3.36
CA ALA A 32 5.32 3.19 -4.22
C ALA A 32 6.24 2.90 -5.40
N GLY A 33 6.09 1.73 -5.99
CA GLY A 33 6.71 1.42 -7.28
C GLY A 33 6.22 2.37 -8.40
N PRO A 34 6.86 2.33 -9.58
CA PRO A 34 6.43 3.13 -10.73
C PRO A 34 4.96 2.87 -11.04
N GLN A 35 4.19 3.93 -11.21
CA GLN A 35 2.78 3.85 -11.55
C GLN A 35 2.54 4.52 -12.89
N ASP A 36 2.10 3.74 -13.86
CA ASP A 36 1.59 4.28 -15.10
C ASP A 36 0.20 4.89 -14.86
N ARG A 37 -0.01 6.07 -15.43
CA ARG A 37 -1.28 6.80 -15.31
C ARG A 37 -2.33 6.09 -16.16
N ILE A 38 -3.24 5.31 -15.53
CA ILE A 38 -4.29 4.56 -16.22
C ILE A 38 -5.66 4.87 -15.61
N VAL A 39 -6.65 5.04 -16.47
CA VAL A 39 -8.06 5.31 -16.13
C VAL A 39 -8.83 4.00 -16.25
N GLY A 40 -9.49 3.58 -15.16
CA GLY A 40 -10.31 2.35 -15.06
C GLY A 40 -9.72 1.34 -14.07
N GLY A 41 -10.55 0.49 -13.49
CA GLY A 41 -10.10 -0.63 -12.64
C GLY A 41 -9.25 -1.61 -13.45
N GLN A 42 -8.12 -2.01 -12.91
CA GLN A 42 -7.17 -2.89 -13.59
C GLN A 42 -6.26 -3.60 -12.60
N ASP A 43 -5.56 -4.61 -13.09
CA ASP A 43 -4.51 -5.29 -12.35
C ASP A 43 -3.43 -4.31 -11.89
N ALA A 44 -3.12 -4.31 -10.60
CA ALA A 44 -2.03 -3.52 -10.07
C ALA A 44 -0.67 -4.06 -10.56
N PRO A 45 0.29 -3.20 -10.92
CA PRO A 45 1.67 -3.63 -11.15
C PRO A 45 2.28 -4.27 -9.91
N LEU A 46 3.25 -5.16 -10.10
CA LEU A 46 3.97 -5.78 -8.98
C LEU A 46 4.69 -4.71 -8.15
N GLY A 47 4.49 -4.74 -6.82
CA GLY A 47 5.11 -3.80 -5.90
C GLY A 47 4.56 -2.36 -5.95
N ALA A 48 3.48 -2.10 -6.71
CA ALA A 48 2.89 -0.76 -6.81
C ALA A 48 2.29 -0.27 -5.48
N TRP A 49 1.76 -1.18 -4.67
CA TRP A 49 1.07 -0.87 -3.42
C TRP A 49 1.63 -1.67 -2.24
N PRO A 50 2.85 -1.36 -1.78
CA PRO A 50 3.55 -2.21 -0.80
C PRO A 50 2.93 -2.19 0.60
N TRP A 51 2.00 -1.27 0.87
CA TRP A 51 1.22 -1.21 2.10
C TRP A 51 -0.09 -1.98 2.05
N GLN A 52 -0.48 -2.51 0.86
CA GLN A 52 -1.71 -3.27 0.75
C GLN A 52 -1.61 -4.59 1.52
N VAL A 53 -2.60 -4.85 2.35
CA VAL A 53 -2.69 -6.06 3.17
C VAL A 53 -4.02 -6.75 2.89
N SER A 54 -3.98 -8.07 2.73
CA SER A 54 -5.18 -8.92 2.73
C SER A 54 -5.42 -9.45 4.14
N LEU A 55 -6.54 -9.07 4.73
CA LEU A 55 -7.04 -9.73 5.94
C LEU A 55 -7.81 -10.99 5.54
N GLN A 56 -7.38 -12.11 6.08
CA GLN A 56 -7.99 -13.41 5.82
C GLN A 56 -8.56 -13.99 7.11
N TYR A 57 -9.75 -14.53 7.03
CA TYR A 57 -10.36 -15.35 8.06
C TYR A 57 -10.51 -16.79 7.56
N GLU A 58 -10.03 -17.78 8.30
CA GLU A 58 -9.99 -19.17 7.86
C GLU A 58 -9.38 -19.38 6.46
N ASN A 59 -8.31 -18.63 6.17
CA ASN A 59 -7.58 -18.63 4.90
C ASN A 59 -8.33 -18.04 3.69
N ARG A 60 -9.48 -17.41 3.90
CA ARG A 60 -10.22 -16.70 2.86
C ARG A 60 -10.05 -15.18 3.04
N HIS A 61 -9.81 -14.49 1.97
CA HIS A 61 -9.82 -13.03 1.96
C HIS A 61 -11.20 -12.53 2.35
N ILE A 62 -11.26 -11.62 3.32
CA ILE A 62 -12.51 -11.03 3.81
C ILE A 62 -12.48 -9.50 3.75
N CYS A 63 -11.30 -8.91 3.91
CA CYS A 63 -11.12 -7.45 3.96
C CYS A 63 -9.72 -7.07 3.48
N GLY A 64 -9.59 -5.83 3.06
CA GLY A 64 -8.31 -5.13 2.92
C GLY A 64 -7.84 -4.54 4.24
N ALA A 65 -6.57 -4.15 4.27
CA ALA A 65 -5.99 -3.31 5.31
C ALA A 65 -4.76 -2.58 4.77
N THR A 66 -4.27 -1.61 5.52
CA THR A 66 -3.12 -0.78 5.17
C THR A 66 -2.02 -0.93 6.22
N LEU A 67 -0.81 -1.33 5.81
CA LEU A 67 0.36 -1.32 6.70
C LEU A 67 0.72 0.14 7.03
N ILE A 68 0.78 0.49 8.32
CA ILE A 68 1.09 1.84 8.81
C ILE A 68 2.42 1.95 9.55
N ASN A 69 2.92 0.84 10.08
CA ASN A 69 4.28 0.70 10.63
C ASN A 69 4.70 -0.79 10.65
N THR A 70 5.79 -1.14 11.31
CA THR A 70 6.31 -2.51 11.33
C THR A 70 5.39 -3.53 12.00
N GLU A 71 4.42 -3.11 12.82
CA GLU A 71 3.60 -4.02 13.63
C GLU A 71 2.09 -3.80 13.46
N TRP A 72 1.66 -2.69 12.85
CA TRP A 72 0.25 -2.33 12.83
C TRP A 72 -0.28 -2.12 11.42
N VAL A 73 -1.50 -2.60 11.26
CA VAL A 73 -2.32 -2.34 10.07
C VAL A 73 -3.60 -1.62 10.44
N LEU A 74 -4.05 -0.74 9.55
CA LEU A 74 -5.29 0.00 9.63
C LEU A 74 -6.33 -0.68 8.75
N SER A 75 -7.56 -0.86 9.24
CA SER A 75 -8.67 -1.48 8.51
C SER A 75 -10.01 -0.91 8.98
N ALA A 76 -11.14 -1.50 8.55
CA ALA A 76 -12.47 -1.13 9.02
C ALA A 76 -12.88 -1.95 10.27
N ALA A 77 -13.71 -1.34 11.13
CA ALA A 77 -14.19 -2.02 12.33
C ALA A 77 -15.12 -3.20 12.02
N HIS A 78 -15.90 -3.11 10.94
CA HIS A 78 -16.79 -4.21 10.52
C HIS A 78 -16.04 -5.47 10.08
N CYS A 79 -14.74 -5.36 9.75
CA CYS A 79 -13.88 -6.51 9.43
C CYS A 79 -13.57 -7.39 10.65
N PHE A 80 -13.87 -6.90 11.87
CA PHE A 80 -13.60 -7.59 13.14
C PHE A 80 -14.88 -7.71 14.00
N PRO A 81 -15.89 -8.47 13.54
CA PRO A 81 -17.11 -8.64 14.31
C PRO A 81 -16.84 -9.30 15.67
N LYS A 82 -17.56 -8.89 16.71
CA LYS A 82 -17.30 -9.27 18.12
C LYS A 82 -17.25 -10.77 18.38
N HIS A 83 -17.92 -11.56 17.55
CA HIS A 83 -17.98 -13.03 17.67
C HIS A 83 -16.86 -13.74 16.91
N ALA A 84 -16.06 -13.02 16.13
CA ALA A 84 -15.00 -13.63 15.35
C ALA A 84 -13.75 -13.90 16.21
N GLU A 85 -13.20 -15.11 16.11
CA GLU A 85 -12.01 -15.50 16.84
C GLU A 85 -10.74 -14.93 16.20
N LEU A 86 -10.01 -14.10 16.93
CA LEU A 86 -8.78 -13.47 16.45
C LEU A 86 -7.72 -14.48 15.97
N SER A 87 -7.65 -15.65 16.58
CA SER A 87 -6.74 -16.74 16.23
C SER A 87 -6.90 -17.24 14.79
N ARG A 88 -8.07 -17.08 14.19
CA ARG A 88 -8.40 -17.46 12.82
C ARG A 88 -8.02 -16.42 11.78
N TYR A 89 -7.65 -15.19 12.22
CA TYR A 89 -7.23 -14.15 11.31
C TYR A 89 -5.77 -14.30 10.88
N ARG A 90 -5.51 -13.93 9.64
CA ARG A 90 -4.16 -13.78 9.06
C ARG A 90 -4.09 -12.50 8.25
N ALA A 91 -2.96 -11.80 8.37
CA ALA A 91 -2.59 -10.70 7.49
C ALA A 91 -1.60 -11.22 6.43
N VAL A 92 -1.90 -11.00 5.15
CA VAL A 92 -1.02 -11.31 4.04
C VAL A 92 -0.49 -10.01 3.47
N LEU A 93 0.84 -9.85 3.48
CA LEU A 93 1.56 -8.65 3.04
C LEU A 93 2.50 -8.99 1.88
N GLY A 94 2.78 -8.02 1.02
CA GLY A 94 3.74 -8.18 -0.08
C GLY A 94 3.28 -9.14 -1.18
N SER A 95 1.98 -9.46 -1.25
CA SER A 95 1.41 -10.32 -2.27
C SER A 95 0.55 -9.50 -3.24
N ARG A 96 0.76 -9.71 -4.53
CA ARG A 96 -0.10 -9.19 -5.60
C ARG A 96 -1.23 -10.18 -5.92
N GLN A 97 -0.95 -11.48 -5.83
CA GLN A 97 -1.88 -12.56 -6.16
C GLN A 97 -2.15 -13.43 -4.93
N LEU A 98 -3.42 -13.58 -4.54
CA LEU A 98 -3.75 -14.30 -3.30
C LEU A 98 -3.85 -15.82 -3.48
N SER A 99 -4.08 -16.30 -4.70
CA SER A 99 -4.21 -17.74 -4.97
C SER A 99 -2.87 -18.43 -5.21
N VAL A 100 -1.80 -17.65 -5.45
CA VAL A 100 -0.45 -18.15 -5.74
C VAL A 100 0.51 -17.56 -4.73
N PRO A 101 1.30 -18.38 -4.00
CA PRO A 101 2.35 -17.83 -3.15
C PRO A 101 3.38 -17.02 -3.95
N GLU A 102 3.62 -15.78 -3.55
CA GLU A 102 4.63 -14.93 -4.19
C GLU A 102 5.89 -14.87 -3.33
N PRO A 103 7.09 -14.92 -3.94
CA PRO A 103 8.35 -14.77 -3.21
C PRO A 103 8.37 -13.45 -2.45
N GLY A 104 8.76 -13.49 -1.16
CA GLY A 104 8.80 -12.31 -0.29
C GLY A 104 7.46 -11.93 0.35
N SER A 105 6.35 -12.57 -0.02
CA SER A 105 5.09 -12.38 0.69
C SER A 105 5.13 -12.94 2.11
N LEU A 106 4.45 -12.25 3.04
CA LEU A 106 4.39 -12.63 4.45
C LEU A 106 2.95 -12.97 4.82
N ARG A 107 2.78 -14.05 5.59
CA ARG A 107 1.50 -14.44 6.16
C ARG A 107 1.64 -14.53 7.68
N LEU A 108 1.03 -13.59 8.40
CA LEU A 108 1.21 -13.42 9.83
C LEU A 108 -0.14 -13.55 10.57
N PRO A 109 -0.15 -14.15 11.78
CA PRO A 109 -1.30 -14.07 12.65
C PRO A 109 -1.48 -12.65 13.14
N LEU A 110 -2.67 -12.32 13.65
CA LEU A 110 -2.92 -11.11 14.41
C LEU A 110 -2.79 -11.40 15.91
N SER A 111 -2.16 -10.47 16.65
CA SER A 111 -2.03 -10.55 18.11
C SER A 111 -3.07 -9.69 18.83
N ARG A 112 -3.63 -8.68 18.16
CA ARG A 112 -4.66 -7.78 18.70
C ARG A 112 -5.48 -7.18 17.56
N ALA A 113 -6.76 -6.93 17.81
CA ALA A 113 -7.62 -6.12 16.96
C ALA A 113 -8.45 -5.17 17.84
N LEU A 114 -8.60 -3.93 17.42
CA LEU A 114 -9.28 -2.84 18.13
C LEU A 114 -10.16 -2.10 17.14
N GLY A 115 -11.47 -2.28 17.23
CA GLY A 115 -12.44 -1.40 16.57
C GLY A 115 -12.68 -0.12 17.36
N HIS A 116 -12.98 0.98 16.68
CA HIS A 116 -13.31 2.23 17.34
C HIS A 116 -14.66 2.14 18.07
N ALA A 117 -14.78 2.79 19.23
CA ALA A 117 -15.96 2.67 20.09
C ALA A 117 -17.23 3.28 19.50
N LEU A 118 -17.10 4.22 18.58
CA LEU A 118 -18.25 4.83 17.88
C LEU A 118 -18.89 3.91 16.84
N TYR A 119 -18.23 2.83 16.45
CA TYR A 119 -18.80 1.92 15.46
C TYR A 119 -19.99 1.14 16.04
N SER A 120 -21.14 1.31 15.44
CA SER A 120 -22.39 0.65 15.84
C SER A 120 -23.11 -0.11 14.71
N GLY A 121 -22.49 -0.16 13.54
CA GLY A 121 -23.01 -0.85 12.36
C GLY A 121 -22.75 -0.07 11.08
N GLU A 122 -23.08 -0.65 9.95
CA GLU A 122 -22.85 -0.07 8.62
C GLU A 122 -23.48 1.33 8.49
N GLY A 123 -22.71 2.29 8.01
CA GLY A 123 -23.12 3.70 7.88
C GLY A 123 -22.98 4.52 9.15
N SER A 124 -22.56 3.94 10.27
CA SER A 124 -22.22 4.71 11.49
C SER A 124 -20.80 5.26 11.43
N SER A 125 -20.56 6.33 12.19
CA SER A 125 -19.21 6.82 12.47
C SER A 125 -18.33 5.73 13.07
N GLY A 126 -17.03 5.88 12.94
CA GLY A 126 -16.07 5.02 13.64
C GLY A 126 -15.83 3.66 12.99
N ASP A 127 -16.19 3.46 11.74
CA ASP A 127 -15.89 2.19 11.04
C ASP A 127 -14.38 2.09 10.69
N ILE A 128 -13.55 2.16 11.72
CA ILE A 128 -12.10 2.10 11.67
C ILE A 128 -11.56 1.14 12.74
N ALA A 129 -10.54 0.38 12.40
CA ALA A 129 -9.91 -0.57 13.30
C ALA A 129 -8.39 -0.59 13.13
N LEU A 130 -7.71 -0.88 14.22
CA LEU A 130 -6.28 -1.17 14.26
C LEU A 130 -6.08 -2.65 14.56
N ALA A 131 -5.21 -3.31 13.79
CA ALA A 131 -4.83 -4.67 14.09
C ALA A 131 -3.30 -4.79 14.18
N ARG A 132 -2.84 -5.47 15.25
CA ARG A 132 -1.42 -5.71 15.49
C ARG A 132 -1.04 -7.07 14.92
N LEU A 133 0.02 -7.07 14.14
CA LEU A 133 0.64 -8.28 13.63
C LEU A 133 1.24 -9.12 14.76
N GLY A 134 1.32 -10.42 14.60
CA GLY A 134 1.88 -11.33 15.61
C GLY A 134 3.39 -11.18 15.80
N ARG A 135 4.08 -10.54 14.87
CA ARG A 135 5.48 -10.14 14.96
C ARG A 135 5.74 -8.93 14.06
N PRO A 136 6.77 -8.12 14.33
CA PRO A 136 7.19 -7.05 13.45
C PRO A 136 7.59 -7.58 12.05
N VAL A 137 7.36 -6.76 11.04
CA VAL A 137 7.85 -6.99 9.67
C VAL A 137 9.11 -6.19 9.41
N THR A 138 9.98 -6.74 8.59
CA THR A 138 11.10 -6.00 8.00
C THR A 138 10.63 -5.38 6.70
N PHE A 139 10.90 -4.09 6.50
CA PHE A 139 10.52 -3.40 5.29
C PHE A 139 11.36 -3.88 4.10
N THR A 140 10.66 -4.11 3.00
CA THR A 140 11.23 -4.52 1.71
C THR A 140 10.52 -3.69 0.62
N PRO A 141 10.99 -3.69 -0.63
CA PRO A 141 10.28 -2.98 -1.71
C PRO A 141 8.81 -3.41 -1.87
N GLN A 142 8.44 -4.63 -1.45
CA GLN A 142 7.06 -5.14 -1.52
C GLN A 142 6.27 -4.98 -0.21
N VAL A 143 6.93 -4.61 0.89
CA VAL A 143 6.30 -4.44 2.22
C VAL A 143 6.80 -3.13 2.83
N LEU A 144 6.08 -2.04 2.56
CA LEU A 144 6.36 -0.70 3.05
C LEU A 144 5.08 -0.09 3.62
N PRO A 145 5.17 0.81 4.60
CA PRO A 145 3.98 1.48 5.14
C PRO A 145 3.53 2.65 4.25
N ALA A 146 2.22 2.88 4.17
CA ALA A 146 1.69 4.17 3.77
C ALA A 146 1.95 5.21 4.86
N CYS A 147 2.04 6.50 4.49
CA CYS A 147 2.10 7.56 5.49
C CYS A 147 0.72 7.77 6.13
N LEU A 148 0.68 7.93 7.44
CA LEU A 148 -0.48 8.51 8.12
C LEU A 148 -0.46 10.02 7.91
N PRO A 149 -1.60 10.68 7.58
CA PRO A 149 -1.62 12.13 7.48
C PRO A 149 -1.33 12.78 8.84
N ASP A 150 -0.77 13.98 8.84
CA ASP A 150 -0.77 14.86 9.99
C ASP A 150 -1.86 15.94 9.85
N ALA A 151 -2.01 16.81 10.83
CA ALA A 151 -3.02 17.86 10.82
C ALA A 151 -2.87 18.86 9.65
N GLY A 152 -1.68 18.97 9.05
CA GLY A 152 -1.40 19.82 7.89
C GLY A 152 -1.63 19.13 6.54
N VAL A 153 -1.86 17.82 6.53
CA VAL A 153 -2.13 17.07 5.30
C VAL A 153 -3.63 17.10 5.01
N HIS A 154 -4.00 17.88 4.02
CA HIS A 154 -5.38 18.00 3.55
C HIS A 154 -5.46 17.68 2.05
N PHE A 155 -6.54 17.02 1.65
CA PHE A 155 -6.85 16.66 0.27
C PHE A 155 -8.20 17.28 -0.11
N PRO A 156 -8.24 18.31 -0.96
CA PRO A 156 -9.50 18.93 -1.39
C PRO A 156 -10.32 18.01 -2.30
N ALA A 157 -11.62 18.31 -2.42
CA ALA A 157 -12.47 17.66 -3.41
C ALA A 157 -11.87 17.74 -4.82
N GLY A 158 -12.08 16.70 -5.62
CA GLY A 158 -11.47 16.54 -6.94
C GLY A 158 -10.03 16.00 -6.92
N THR A 159 -9.38 15.90 -5.75
CA THR A 159 -8.08 15.21 -5.66
C THR A 159 -8.23 13.77 -6.15
N LEU A 160 -7.38 13.38 -7.11
CA LEU A 160 -7.35 12.01 -7.60
C LEU A 160 -6.58 11.12 -6.62
N CYS A 161 -7.27 10.17 -6.05
CA CYS A 161 -6.76 9.17 -5.11
C CYS A 161 -6.87 7.78 -5.72
N TRP A 162 -6.30 6.78 -5.08
CA TRP A 162 -6.39 5.40 -5.51
C TRP A 162 -6.98 4.53 -4.42
N VAL A 163 -7.89 3.67 -4.83
CA VAL A 163 -8.40 2.56 -4.03
C VAL A 163 -7.85 1.27 -4.61
N THR A 164 -7.46 0.35 -3.72
CA THR A 164 -6.83 -0.92 -4.10
C THR A 164 -7.38 -2.07 -3.28
N GLY A 165 -7.53 -3.24 -3.89
CA GLY A 165 -8.03 -4.40 -3.19
C GLY A 165 -8.23 -5.63 -4.07
N TRP A 166 -8.73 -6.68 -3.45
CA TRP A 166 -9.07 -7.96 -4.07
C TRP A 166 -10.59 -8.20 -4.06
N GLY A 167 -11.34 -7.13 -3.97
CA GLY A 167 -12.79 -7.18 -3.99
C GLY A 167 -13.36 -7.62 -5.33
N SER A 168 -14.66 -7.79 -5.34
CA SER A 168 -15.43 -8.19 -6.52
C SER A 168 -15.28 -7.19 -7.65
N PRO A 169 -14.98 -7.61 -8.88
CA PRO A 169 -14.92 -6.70 -10.03
C PRO A 169 -16.30 -6.14 -10.41
N ARG A 170 -17.36 -6.82 -10.00
CA ARG A 170 -18.79 -6.43 -10.12
C ARG A 170 -19.54 -7.00 -8.95
N GLU A 171 -20.71 -6.43 -8.66
CA GLU A 171 -21.59 -6.94 -7.62
C GLU A 171 -21.93 -8.42 -7.83
N GLY A 172 -21.61 -9.26 -6.84
CA GLY A 172 -21.84 -10.71 -6.87
C GLY A 172 -20.80 -11.55 -7.59
N ASP A 173 -19.83 -10.95 -8.30
CA ASP A 173 -18.76 -11.67 -8.99
C ASP A 173 -17.54 -11.81 -8.08
N LEU A 174 -17.02 -13.00 -7.91
CA LEU A 174 -15.75 -13.19 -7.23
C LEU A 174 -14.58 -12.82 -8.15
N LEU A 175 -13.54 -12.21 -7.59
CA LEU A 175 -12.31 -11.97 -8.34
C LEU A 175 -11.71 -13.32 -8.78
N PRO A 176 -11.52 -13.54 -10.09
CA PRO A 176 -11.06 -14.84 -10.58
C PRO A 176 -9.62 -15.14 -10.15
N ALA A 177 -9.30 -16.42 -10.01
CA ALA A 177 -7.90 -16.82 -9.82
C ALA A 177 -7.04 -16.31 -10.98
N PRO A 178 -5.82 -15.83 -10.69
CA PRO A 178 -5.07 -15.94 -9.43
C PRO A 178 -5.40 -14.91 -8.35
N MET A 179 -6.51 -14.19 -8.43
CA MET A 179 -6.91 -13.10 -7.53
C MET A 179 -5.85 -12.00 -7.51
N THR A 180 -5.63 -11.40 -8.67
CA THR A 180 -4.65 -10.31 -8.84
C THR A 180 -5.19 -9.03 -8.22
N LEU A 181 -4.37 -8.35 -7.40
CA LEU A 181 -4.71 -7.06 -6.79
C LEU A 181 -5.19 -6.07 -7.85
N GLN A 182 -6.33 -5.47 -7.61
CA GLN A 182 -6.92 -4.45 -8.47
C GLN A 182 -6.59 -3.05 -7.95
N GLN A 183 -6.56 -2.09 -8.87
CA GLN A 183 -6.37 -0.67 -8.54
C GLN A 183 -7.33 0.19 -9.36
N LEU A 184 -7.85 1.25 -8.74
CA LEU A 184 -8.76 2.20 -9.36
C LEU A 184 -8.46 3.61 -8.90
N GLN A 185 -8.35 4.54 -9.84
CA GLN A 185 -8.23 5.97 -9.54
C GLN A 185 -9.63 6.60 -9.42
N VAL A 186 -9.85 7.34 -8.33
CA VAL A 186 -11.14 7.98 -8.01
C VAL A 186 -10.93 9.41 -7.51
N PRO A 187 -11.77 10.39 -7.92
CA PRO A 187 -11.76 11.73 -7.35
C PRO A 187 -12.44 11.75 -5.98
N LEU A 188 -11.90 12.53 -5.04
CA LEU A 188 -12.55 12.83 -3.77
C LEU A 188 -13.80 13.70 -3.99
N ILE A 189 -14.81 13.47 -3.19
CA ILE A 189 -16.08 14.22 -3.16
C ILE A 189 -16.29 14.69 -1.72
N ASP A 190 -16.57 15.99 -1.53
CA ASP A 190 -16.87 16.54 -0.22
C ASP A 190 -18.12 15.91 0.40
N PRO A 191 -18.24 15.86 1.74
CA PRO A 191 -19.37 15.23 2.42
C PRO A 191 -20.73 15.78 1.99
N LEU A 192 -20.91 17.09 1.88
CA LEU A 192 -22.20 17.69 1.52
C LEU A 192 -22.69 17.32 0.10
N PRO A 193 -21.87 17.45 -0.98
CA PRO A 193 -22.24 16.95 -2.29
C PRO A 193 -22.51 15.44 -2.29
N CYS A 194 -21.73 14.66 -1.55
CA CYS A 194 -21.93 13.22 -1.45
C CYS A 194 -23.26 12.87 -0.79
N ASP A 195 -23.55 13.49 0.35
CA ASP A 195 -24.83 13.30 1.05
C ASP A 195 -26.02 13.64 0.14
N ALA A 196 -25.93 14.72 -0.65
CA ALA A 196 -26.94 15.07 -1.62
C ALA A 196 -27.16 14.00 -2.71
N LEU A 197 -26.10 13.26 -3.12
CA LEU A 197 -26.23 12.14 -4.05
C LEU A 197 -26.98 10.97 -3.42
N TYR A 198 -26.69 10.65 -2.16
CA TYR A 198 -27.35 9.57 -1.44
C TYR A 198 -28.82 9.90 -1.13
N ARG A 199 -29.15 11.12 -0.70
CA ARG A 199 -30.52 11.56 -0.39
C ARG A 199 -31.46 11.56 -1.58
N ARG A 200 -30.99 11.74 -2.82
CA ARG A 200 -31.83 11.74 -4.05
C ARG A 200 -32.63 10.45 -4.27
N ARG A 201 -32.26 9.33 -3.66
CA ARG A 201 -32.93 8.03 -3.81
C ARG A 201 -33.42 7.44 -2.48
N SER A 202 -33.78 8.28 -1.53
CA SER A 202 -34.31 7.85 -0.22
C SER A 202 -33.40 6.93 0.58
N SER A 203 -32.08 7.07 0.44
CA SER A 203 -31.18 6.43 1.38
C SER A 203 -31.43 6.97 2.78
N MET A 204 -31.59 6.07 3.76
CA MET A 204 -31.73 6.45 5.17
C MET A 204 -30.36 6.69 5.84
N ARG A 205 -29.26 6.55 5.08
CA ARG A 205 -27.90 6.73 5.58
C ARG A 205 -27.40 8.12 5.25
N GLU A 206 -26.85 8.78 6.24
CA GLU A 206 -26.24 10.10 6.13
C GLU A 206 -24.72 9.97 6.07
N ILE A 207 -24.08 10.86 5.30
CA ILE A 207 -22.64 10.98 5.31
C ILE A 207 -22.22 11.75 6.56
N GLN A 208 -21.54 11.07 7.48
CA GLN A 208 -21.10 11.64 8.76
C GLN A 208 -19.84 12.51 8.57
N ASP A 209 -19.53 13.36 9.56
CA ASP A 209 -18.39 14.28 9.51
C ASP A 209 -17.02 13.59 9.42
N ASP A 210 -16.94 12.35 9.88
CA ASP A 210 -15.75 11.51 9.82
C ASP A 210 -15.63 10.71 8.51
N MET A 211 -16.53 10.95 7.56
CA MET A 211 -16.54 10.26 6.26
C MET A 211 -16.06 11.17 5.14
N VAL A 212 -15.61 10.55 4.08
CA VAL A 212 -15.29 11.16 2.78
C VAL A 212 -15.77 10.23 1.69
N CYS A 213 -16.23 10.79 0.59
CA CYS A 213 -16.62 9.98 -0.55
C CYS A 213 -15.56 10.06 -1.65
N ALA A 214 -15.48 9.01 -2.45
CA ALA A 214 -14.68 9.05 -3.67
C ALA A 214 -15.34 8.19 -4.74
N GLY A 215 -15.25 8.63 -5.99
CA GLY A 215 -15.88 7.92 -7.11
C GLY A 215 -16.38 8.86 -8.18
N TYR A 216 -17.07 8.29 -9.13
CA TYR A 216 -17.65 8.99 -10.28
C TYR A 216 -19.18 9.01 -10.18
N ALA A 217 -19.79 10.17 -10.46
CA ALA A 217 -21.25 10.31 -10.39
C ALA A 217 -21.99 9.44 -11.42
N GLU A 218 -21.36 9.17 -12.56
CA GLU A 218 -21.88 8.26 -13.59
C GLU A 218 -21.86 6.79 -13.19
N GLY A 219 -21.13 6.45 -12.09
CA GLY A 219 -20.93 5.07 -11.68
C GLY A 219 -19.93 4.33 -12.58
N GLN A 220 -20.15 3.02 -12.79
CA GLN A 220 -19.33 2.09 -13.61
C GLN A 220 -18.00 1.70 -13.01
N ARG A 221 -17.50 2.42 -11.98
CA ARG A 221 -16.19 2.18 -11.35
C ARG A 221 -16.25 2.57 -9.88
N ASP A 222 -16.00 1.61 -9.02
CA ASP A 222 -16.00 1.81 -7.57
C ASP A 222 -15.26 0.68 -6.86
N ALA A 223 -14.95 0.87 -5.57
CA ALA A 223 -14.63 -0.23 -4.65
C ALA A 223 -15.87 -1.12 -4.47
N CYS A 224 -15.67 -2.42 -4.28
CA CYS A 224 -16.75 -3.37 -4.16
C CYS A 224 -16.53 -4.34 -2.98
N GLN A 225 -17.41 -5.32 -2.85
CA GLN A 225 -17.32 -6.36 -1.80
C GLN A 225 -15.94 -7.03 -1.77
N GLY A 226 -15.30 -7.02 -0.61
CA GLY A 226 -13.93 -7.51 -0.42
C GLY A 226 -12.86 -6.42 -0.39
N ASP A 227 -13.15 -5.20 -0.84
CA ASP A 227 -12.24 -4.06 -0.68
C ASP A 227 -12.39 -3.38 0.69
N SER A 228 -13.44 -3.70 1.44
CA SER A 228 -13.73 -3.25 2.80
C SER A 228 -12.48 -3.22 3.67
N GLY A 229 -12.23 -2.12 4.38
CA GLY A 229 -11.05 -1.94 5.23
C GLY A 229 -9.77 -1.61 4.46
N GLY A 230 -9.79 -1.71 3.12
CA GLY A 230 -8.67 -1.37 2.26
C GLY A 230 -8.38 0.13 2.20
N PRO A 231 -7.21 0.50 1.64
CA PRO A 231 -6.77 1.90 1.60
C PRO A 231 -7.45 2.70 0.48
N LEU A 232 -7.82 3.94 0.80
CA LEU A 232 -7.90 5.04 -0.14
C LEU A 232 -6.65 5.90 0.07
N VAL A 233 -5.73 5.91 -0.90
CA VAL A 233 -4.48 6.65 -0.78
C VAL A 233 -4.44 7.82 -1.75
N CYS A 234 -3.96 8.97 -1.26
CA CYS A 234 -3.80 10.18 -2.05
C CYS A 234 -2.35 10.64 -2.01
N GLN A 235 -1.85 11.18 -3.12
CA GLN A 235 -0.47 11.62 -3.23
C GLN A 235 -0.32 13.11 -2.85
N LYS A 236 0.69 13.41 -2.04
CA LYS A 236 1.12 14.79 -1.73
C LYS A 236 2.64 14.83 -1.68
N ALA A 237 3.26 15.76 -2.40
CA ALA A 237 4.72 15.91 -2.47
C ALA A 237 5.47 14.60 -2.84
N GLY A 238 4.91 13.78 -3.73
CA GLY A 238 5.51 12.54 -4.19
C GLY A 238 5.33 11.34 -3.24
N LEU A 239 4.67 11.53 -2.08
CA LEU A 239 4.42 10.47 -1.10
C LEU A 239 2.93 10.13 -1.02
N TRP A 240 2.63 8.87 -0.70
CA TRP A 240 1.28 8.36 -0.56
C TRP A 240 0.84 8.32 0.90
N PHE A 241 -0.28 8.98 1.16
CA PHE A 241 -0.93 9.03 2.45
C PHE A 241 -2.22 8.22 2.43
N VAL A 242 -2.47 7.46 3.48
CA VAL A 242 -3.78 6.82 3.66
C VAL A 242 -4.80 7.89 4.09
N ALA A 243 -5.57 8.39 3.13
CA ALA A 243 -6.59 9.41 3.35
C ALA A 243 -7.89 8.83 3.90
N GLY A 244 -8.23 7.59 3.48
CA GLY A 244 -9.45 6.92 3.86
C GLY A 244 -9.32 5.42 4.00
N VAL A 245 -10.30 4.82 4.68
CA VAL A 245 -10.51 3.37 4.83
C VAL A 245 -11.84 3.02 4.16
N VAL A 246 -11.84 2.06 3.24
CA VAL A 246 -13.08 1.59 2.58
C VAL A 246 -14.07 1.12 3.63
N SER A 247 -15.24 1.74 3.69
CA SER A 247 -16.25 1.46 4.71
C SER A 247 -17.54 0.87 4.13
N TRP A 248 -18.27 1.63 3.32
CA TRP A 248 -19.54 1.16 2.79
C TRP A 248 -19.91 1.83 1.45
N GLY A 249 -20.94 1.32 0.80
CA GLY A 249 -21.56 1.87 -0.39
C GLY A 249 -22.90 1.19 -0.66
N GLU A 250 -23.77 1.81 -1.45
CA GLU A 250 -25.01 1.19 -1.93
C GLU A 250 -24.78 0.53 -3.29
N GLY A 251 -24.60 -0.79 -3.30
CA GLY A 251 -24.19 -1.57 -4.47
C GLY A 251 -22.75 -1.27 -4.87
N CYS A 252 -22.34 -1.71 -6.06
CA CYS A 252 -21.00 -1.46 -6.60
C CYS A 252 -21.12 -0.68 -7.91
N ALA A 253 -20.43 0.46 -8.00
CA ALA A 253 -20.36 1.27 -9.21
C ALA A 253 -21.71 1.76 -9.76
N LEU A 254 -22.72 1.96 -8.90
CA LEU A 254 -24.02 2.48 -9.29
C LEU A 254 -23.95 4.00 -9.52
N PRO A 255 -24.73 4.53 -10.49
CA PRO A 255 -24.83 5.98 -10.70
C PRO A 255 -25.30 6.71 -9.45
N ASN A 256 -24.62 7.81 -9.12
CA ASN A 256 -24.88 8.63 -7.93
C ASN A 256 -24.73 7.88 -6.59
N ARG A 257 -23.88 6.85 -6.56
CA ARG A 257 -23.54 6.06 -5.39
C ARG A 257 -22.00 5.89 -5.31
N PRO A 258 -21.27 6.98 -5.03
CA PRO A 258 -19.82 6.88 -4.83
C PRO A 258 -19.51 6.07 -3.57
N GLY A 259 -18.33 5.43 -3.53
CA GLY A 259 -17.86 4.74 -2.34
C GLY A 259 -17.71 5.69 -1.16
N VAL A 260 -17.99 5.20 0.05
CA VAL A 260 -17.87 5.94 1.31
C VAL A 260 -16.73 5.36 2.12
N TYR A 261 -15.85 6.24 2.58
CA TYR A 261 -14.61 5.93 3.28
C TYR A 261 -14.57 6.64 4.63
N ILE A 262 -14.05 6.00 5.66
CA ILE A 262 -13.72 6.68 6.91
C ILE A 262 -12.48 7.54 6.68
N ARG A 263 -12.57 8.83 6.96
CA ARG A 263 -11.48 9.80 6.80
C ARG A 263 -10.45 9.62 7.92
N VAL A 264 -9.26 9.13 7.58
CA VAL A 264 -8.21 8.80 8.56
C VAL A 264 -7.80 10.02 9.39
N GLY A 265 -7.79 11.21 8.80
CA GLY A 265 -7.48 12.46 9.50
C GLY A 265 -8.42 12.80 10.67
N ALA A 266 -9.58 12.18 10.76
CA ALA A 266 -10.50 12.33 11.90
C ALA A 266 -10.10 11.48 13.13
N TYR A 267 -9.16 10.54 12.96
CA TYR A 267 -8.82 9.54 13.96
C TYR A 267 -7.35 9.55 14.39
N LEU A 268 -6.60 10.63 14.09
CA LEU A 268 -5.17 10.71 14.37
C LEU A 268 -4.86 10.55 15.88
N ASP A 269 -5.64 11.21 16.73
CA ASP A 269 -5.47 11.10 18.19
C ASP A 269 -5.74 9.68 18.68
N TRP A 270 -6.80 9.05 18.17
CA TRP A 270 -7.13 7.67 18.53
C TRP A 270 -6.04 6.69 18.05
N ILE A 271 -5.54 6.86 16.83
CA ILE A 271 -4.41 6.06 16.33
C ILE A 271 -3.18 6.26 17.22
N GLY A 272 -2.83 7.51 17.55
CA GLY A 272 -1.69 7.85 18.41
C GLY A 272 -1.79 7.27 19.81
N GLN A 273 -3.00 7.18 20.38
CA GLN A 273 -3.24 6.57 21.70
C GLN A 273 -3.05 5.04 21.71
N HIS A 274 -3.30 4.37 20.60
CA HIS A 274 -3.34 2.91 20.53
C HIS A 274 -2.12 2.28 19.84
N VAL A 275 -1.45 3.03 18.99
CA VAL A 275 -0.27 2.57 18.26
C VAL A 275 0.99 3.18 18.89
N PRO A 276 1.78 2.41 19.64
CA PRO A 276 3.04 2.89 20.20
C PRO A 276 3.96 3.43 19.11
N ASN A 277 4.52 4.62 19.33
CA ASN A 277 5.40 5.30 18.37
C ASN A 277 4.75 5.55 17.00
N ALA A 278 3.42 5.74 16.96
CA ALA A 278 2.77 6.22 15.75
C ALA A 278 3.41 7.52 15.29
N THR A 279 3.71 7.60 14.02
CA THR A 279 4.31 8.78 13.39
C THR A 279 3.39 9.27 12.29
N PHE A 280 3.19 10.58 12.25
CA PHE A 280 2.28 11.24 11.34
C PHE A 280 3.07 12.17 10.41
N GLY A 281 2.55 12.40 9.21
CA GLY A 281 3.27 13.14 8.20
C GLY A 281 4.33 12.31 7.49
N VAL A 282 5.40 12.95 7.05
CA VAL A 282 6.51 12.30 6.34
C VAL A 282 7.47 11.65 7.33
N VAL A 283 7.63 10.35 7.24
CA VAL A 283 8.50 9.56 8.13
C VAL A 283 9.54 8.83 7.30
N ASN A 284 10.80 9.02 7.64
CA ASN A 284 11.91 8.25 7.06
C ASN A 284 11.95 6.85 7.69
N ILE A 285 12.05 5.85 6.86
CA ILE A 285 12.14 4.44 7.25
C ILE A 285 13.40 3.81 6.65
N THR A 286 13.91 2.78 7.29
CA THR A 286 15.06 2.02 6.77
C THR A 286 14.57 0.73 6.14
N THR A 287 14.94 0.50 4.89
CA THR A 287 14.74 -0.78 4.20
C THR A 287 16.04 -1.56 4.15
N TYR A 288 15.95 -2.86 4.28
CA TYR A 288 17.11 -3.75 4.09
C TYR A 288 17.03 -4.36 2.69
N SER A 289 18.06 -4.13 1.87
CA SER A 289 18.22 -4.87 0.63
C SER A 289 18.56 -6.32 0.98
N LEU A 290 17.80 -7.28 0.44
CA LEU A 290 18.21 -8.67 0.53
C LEU A 290 19.55 -8.84 -0.20
N PRO A 291 20.55 -9.55 0.36
CA PRO A 291 21.77 -9.85 -0.35
C PRO A 291 21.43 -10.76 -1.53
N GLY A 292 21.49 -10.25 -2.76
CA GLY A 292 21.26 -11.02 -3.97
C GLY A 292 20.59 -10.33 -5.15
N GLY A 293 20.06 -9.12 -4.97
CA GLY A 293 19.48 -8.31 -6.05
C GLY A 293 20.44 -7.20 -6.49
N GLY A 294 21.59 -7.53 -7.06
CA GLY A 294 22.39 -6.55 -7.76
C GLY A 294 21.62 -5.99 -8.96
N PRO A 295 21.79 -4.71 -9.32
CA PRO A 295 21.22 -4.19 -10.57
C PRO A 295 21.72 -5.08 -11.73
N PRO A 296 20.89 -5.32 -12.77
CA PRO A 296 21.35 -6.03 -13.94
C PRO A 296 22.58 -5.29 -14.47
N GLY A 297 23.73 -5.98 -14.48
CA GLY A 297 24.97 -5.42 -14.97
C GLY A 297 24.76 -4.87 -16.39
N PRO A 298 25.48 -3.83 -16.79
CA PRO A 298 25.38 -3.31 -18.16
C PRO A 298 25.59 -4.46 -19.13
N ALA A 299 24.65 -4.61 -20.04
CA ALA A 299 24.75 -5.58 -21.13
C ALA A 299 26.12 -5.42 -21.82
N PRO A 300 26.81 -6.51 -22.20
CA PRO A 300 28.10 -6.41 -22.85
C PRO A 300 27.93 -5.89 -24.29
N THR A 301 27.83 -4.58 -24.42
CA THR A 301 27.93 -3.87 -25.69
C THR A 301 29.34 -3.32 -25.83
N ALA A 302 30.31 -4.16 -26.13
CA ALA A 302 31.58 -3.72 -26.71
C ALA A 302 32.44 -4.91 -27.06
N LEU A 303 32.19 -5.58 -28.16
CA LEU A 303 33.17 -6.41 -28.87
C LEU A 303 32.75 -6.73 -30.31
N LEU A 304 32.28 -5.72 -31.05
CA LEU A 304 32.01 -5.84 -32.49
C LEU A 304 32.57 -4.65 -33.31
N LEU A 305 33.61 -4.00 -32.87
CA LEU A 305 34.26 -2.90 -33.62
C LEU A 305 35.77 -3.11 -33.85
N ALA A 306 36.32 -4.32 -33.65
CA ALA A 306 37.73 -4.61 -33.92
C ALA A 306 37.98 -5.58 -35.08
N ALA A 307 36.92 -5.99 -35.83
CA ALA A 307 37.08 -6.96 -36.95
C ALA A 307 36.97 -6.37 -38.37
N TRP A 308 36.92 -5.02 -38.51
CA TRP A 308 36.76 -4.37 -39.81
C TRP A 308 37.98 -3.58 -40.32
N LEU A 309 39.10 -3.62 -39.65
CA LEU A 309 40.32 -2.88 -40.06
C LEU A 309 41.50 -3.77 -40.49
N LEU A 310 41.27 -5.06 -40.77
CA LEU A 310 42.35 -5.98 -41.25
C LEU A 310 42.02 -6.63 -42.61
N ARG A 311 41.33 -5.90 -43.50
CA ARG A 311 41.10 -6.33 -44.91
C ARG A 311 41.32 -5.23 -45.93
N ILE A 312 42.22 -4.29 -45.66
CA ILE A 312 42.82 -3.42 -46.69
C ILE A 312 44.27 -3.24 -46.35
N LEU A 313 45.10 -4.18 -46.76
CA LEU A 313 46.52 -4.06 -47.22
C LEU A 313 46.86 -5.36 -47.93
#